data_c1c80bdce55ac22fe1c4f901fbbba27c
#
_entry.id   c1c80bdce55ac22fe1c4f901fbbba27c
#
_cell.length_a   1.000
_cell.length_b   1.000
_cell.length_c   1.000
_cell.angle_alpha   90.00
_cell.angle_beta   90.00
_cell.angle_gamma   90.00
#
_symmetry.space_group_name_H-M   'P 1'
#
loop_
_entity.id
_entity.type
_entity.pdbx_description
1 polymer ?
#
loop_
_entity_poly.entity_id
_entity_poly.type
_entity_poly.pdbx_seq_one_letter_code
_entity_poly.pdbx_strand_id
1 'polypeptide(L)'
;LGDVYKRQTSIWQNRFINSMLKQISLNDSDPLNSKEVEYIKNKLRTFSEPINSALEEKDDFEIKDFFPVVDDKTLSLYLRLKNERDVIFDNLPAGYKRLYSIAFDLAYRLYILRKTNEEDPKGIAIIDEIDLHLHPSLEQEVLARLKKTFPSIQFIVSTHSPMVLSNLKVKDTGNMIYRMQADEDTPNALPNLYGVDYSAAVYDFMGTPYADNEVKEEIEAILRLSRRGKPELVEKRKEELKSMVSEEQYINIISKINSQLAEDKY
;
A
#
# COMPACT_ATOMS: atom_id res chain seq x y z
N LEU A 1 19.34 -2.90 1.78
CA LEU A 1 18.29 -1.89 1.51
C LEU A 1 17.78 -1.23 2.79
N GLY A 2 17.51 -1.99 3.86
CA GLY A 2 17.02 -1.44 5.14
C GLY A 2 17.92 -0.38 5.79
N ASP A 3 19.23 -0.49 5.65
CA ASP A 3 20.19 0.48 6.24
C ASP A 3 20.27 1.79 5.48
N VAL A 4 20.02 1.79 4.17
CA VAL A 4 20.00 3.01 3.34
C VAL A 4 18.79 3.86 3.68
N TYR A 5 17.61 3.25 3.83
CA TYR A 5 16.38 3.95 4.26
C TYR A 5 16.51 4.54 5.67
N LYS A 6 17.06 3.79 6.62
CA LYS A 6 17.31 4.29 7.98
C LYS A 6 18.22 5.53 8.00
N ARG A 7 19.28 5.55 7.19
CA ARG A 7 20.19 6.70 7.11
C ARG A 7 19.53 7.93 6.48
N GLN A 8 18.78 7.77 5.41
CA GLN A 8 18.11 8.91 4.75
C GLN A 8 17.03 9.52 5.64
N THR A 9 16.17 8.70 6.26
CA THR A 9 15.14 9.18 7.18
C THR A 9 15.74 9.97 8.34
N SER A 10 16.85 9.49 8.93
CA SER A 10 17.50 10.18 10.03
C SER A 10 18.08 11.55 9.62
N ILE A 11 18.56 11.71 8.39
CA ILE A 11 19.07 12.98 7.89
C ILE A 11 17.94 14.02 7.80
N TRP A 12 16.83 13.68 7.18
CA TRP A 12 15.69 14.59 7.02
C TRP A 12 15.00 14.89 8.36
N GLN A 13 14.85 13.88 9.20
CA GLN A 13 14.31 14.05 10.55
C GLN A 13 15.16 15.02 11.38
N ASN A 14 16.48 14.85 11.39
CA ASN A 14 17.38 15.75 12.10
C ASN A 14 17.33 17.18 11.54
N ARG A 15 17.28 17.35 10.22
CA ARG A 15 17.12 18.65 9.60
C ARG A 15 15.82 19.32 10.05
N PHE A 16 14.70 18.59 10.02
CA PHE A 16 13.40 19.09 10.41
C PHE A 16 13.36 19.51 11.88
N ILE A 17 13.88 18.68 12.77
CA ILE A 17 14.01 18.98 14.19
C ILE A 17 14.84 20.24 14.40
N ASN A 18 16.00 20.34 13.76
CA ASN A 18 16.86 21.51 13.88
C ASN A 18 16.18 22.78 13.34
N SER A 19 15.42 22.69 12.26
CA SER A 19 14.65 23.82 11.72
C SER A 19 13.55 24.28 12.69
N MET A 20 12.86 23.35 13.33
CA MET A 20 11.86 23.67 14.36
C MET A 20 12.50 24.29 15.63
N LEU A 21 13.63 23.74 16.08
CA LEU A 21 14.34 24.28 17.24
C LEU A 21 14.83 25.71 17.01
N LYS A 22 15.31 26.02 15.81
CA LYS A 22 15.68 27.40 15.46
C LYS A 22 14.50 28.35 15.55
N GLN A 23 13.32 27.94 15.10
CA GLN A 23 12.10 28.75 15.25
C GLN A 23 11.74 29.02 16.71
N ILE A 24 11.93 28.03 17.59
CA ILE A 24 11.59 28.15 19.02
C ILE A 24 12.63 29.00 19.76
N SER A 25 13.92 28.78 19.50
CA SER A 25 15.00 29.34 20.33
C SER A 25 15.38 30.79 20.01
N LEU A 26 15.17 31.24 18.77
CA LEU A 26 15.68 32.52 18.31
C LEU A 26 14.62 33.62 18.24
N ASN A 27 13.35 33.35 18.54
CA ASN A 27 12.26 34.21 18.06
C ASN A 27 12.46 34.54 16.57
N ASP A 28 13.13 33.61 15.86
CA ASP A 28 13.71 33.85 14.56
C ASP A 28 12.62 33.88 13.52
N SER A 29 12.35 35.07 13.09
CA SER A 29 11.47 35.38 11.98
C SER A 29 12.15 35.11 10.62
N ASP A 30 13.11 34.15 10.51
CA ASP A 30 13.64 33.77 9.20
C ASP A 30 12.49 33.17 8.36
N PRO A 31 12.00 33.93 7.38
CA PRO A 31 10.83 33.51 6.59
C PRO A 31 11.09 32.22 5.83
N LEU A 32 12.34 31.90 5.50
CA LEU A 32 12.71 30.69 4.74
C LEU A 32 12.59 29.44 5.60
N ASN A 33 13.07 29.51 6.84
CA ASN A 33 13.01 28.40 7.78
C ASN A 33 11.56 28.10 8.21
N SER A 34 10.75 29.14 8.41
CA SER A 34 9.33 29.01 8.69
C SER A 34 8.57 28.36 7.55
N LYS A 35 8.84 28.73 6.30
CA LYS A 35 8.20 28.16 5.11
C LYS A 35 8.58 26.69 4.91
N GLU A 36 9.83 26.31 5.17
CA GLU A 36 10.26 24.91 5.08
C GLU A 36 9.48 24.03 6.05
N VAL A 37 9.45 24.41 7.33
CA VAL A 37 8.77 23.65 8.38
C VAL A 37 7.28 23.52 8.09
N GLU A 38 6.62 24.63 7.73
CA GLU A 38 5.19 24.61 7.45
C GLU A 38 4.83 23.76 6.21
N TYR A 39 5.65 23.86 5.16
CA TYR A 39 5.46 23.03 3.96
C TYR A 39 5.55 21.53 4.30
N ILE A 40 6.59 21.12 5.03
CA ILE A 40 6.77 19.72 5.43
C ILE A 40 5.61 19.25 6.32
N LYS A 41 5.24 20.04 7.33
CA LYS A 41 4.09 19.74 8.19
C LYS A 41 2.82 19.53 7.39
N ASN A 42 2.52 20.42 6.46
CA ASN A 42 1.31 20.34 5.63
C ASN A 42 1.29 19.09 4.75
N LYS A 43 2.41 18.75 4.11
CA LYS A 43 2.51 17.52 3.32
C LYS A 43 2.27 16.27 4.17
N LEU A 44 2.88 16.18 5.33
CA LEU A 44 2.73 15.01 6.21
C LEU A 44 1.32 14.92 6.84
N ARG A 45 0.69 16.05 7.19
CA ARG A 45 -0.70 16.08 7.63
C ARG A 45 -1.63 15.57 6.53
N THR A 46 -1.52 16.13 5.31
CA THR A 46 -2.32 15.70 4.16
C THR A 46 -2.12 14.22 3.86
N PHE A 47 -0.89 13.71 3.97
CA PHE A 47 -0.60 12.30 3.77
C PHE A 47 -1.23 11.41 4.86
N SER A 48 -1.32 11.90 6.09
CA SER A 48 -1.91 11.14 7.21
C SER A 48 -3.43 11.06 7.17
N GLU A 49 -4.10 11.95 6.43
CA GLU A 49 -5.56 11.98 6.34
C GLU A 49 -6.09 10.73 5.63
N PRO A 50 -7.04 9.99 6.22
CA PRO A 50 -7.73 8.90 5.56
C PRO A 50 -8.39 9.36 4.26
N ILE A 51 -8.43 8.47 3.26
CA ILE A 51 -9.15 8.72 1.99
C ILE A 51 -10.59 8.24 2.09
N ASN A 52 -10.80 7.12 2.79
CA ASN A 52 -12.11 6.51 2.96
C ASN A 52 -12.66 6.83 4.35
N SER A 53 -13.78 7.55 4.42
CA SER A 53 -14.46 7.89 5.66
C SER A 53 -14.83 6.68 6.54
N ALA A 54 -15.05 5.52 5.94
CA ALA A 54 -15.28 4.28 6.68
C ALA A 54 -14.05 3.78 7.45
N LEU A 55 -12.85 4.28 7.12
CA LEU A 55 -11.60 3.98 7.82
C LEU A 55 -11.17 5.09 8.81
N GLU A 56 -11.82 6.26 8.79
CA GLU A 56 -11.50 7.38 9.70
C GLU A 56 -11.56 6.96 11.17
N GLU A 57 -12.55 6.16 11.57
CA GLU A 57 -12.68 5.67 12.94
C GLU A 57 -11.59 4.64 13.34
N LYS A 58 -10.85 4.11 12.38
CA LYS A 58 -9.84 3.06 12.59
C LYS A 58 -8.40 3.54 12.44
N ASP A 59 -8.18 4.72 11.85
CA ASP A 59 -6.83 5.27 11.68
C ASP A 59 -6.42 6.11 12.89
N ASP A 60 -5.87 5.45 13.88
CA ASP A 60 -5.37 6.06 15.11
C ASP A 60 -4.12 6.94 14.93
N PHE A 61 -3.59 7.04 13.72
CA PHE A 61 -2.31 7.71 13.45
C PHE A 61 -2.43 8.93 12.53
N GLU A 62 -3.62 9.52 12.40
CA GLU A 62 -3.78 10.79 11.71
C GLU A 62 -3.09 11.93 12.49
N ILE A 63 -2.24 12.70 11.80
CA ILE A 63 -1.34 13.67 12.41
C ILE A 63 -2.01 15.04 12.51
N LYS A 64 -2.03 15.59 13.73
CA LYS A 64 -2.44 16.98 14.00
C LYS A 64 -1.25 17.92 13.93
N ASP A 65 -0.14 17.56 14.57
CA ASP A 65 1.07 18.41 14.59
C ASP A 65 2.35 17.61 14.86
N PHE A 66 3.48 18.28 14.68
CA PHE A 66 4.82 17.81 14.98
C PHE A 66 5.52 18.80 15.90
N PHE A 67 6.28 18.27 16.85
CA PHE A 67 7.12 19.07 17.72
C PHE A 67 8.36 18.32 18.19
N PRO A 68 9.49 19.03 18.37
CA PRO A 68 10.69 18.44 18.92
C PRO A 68 10.59 18.41 20.45
N VAL A 69 11.10 17.34 21.04
CA VAL A 69 11.29 17.24 22.50
C VAL A 69 12.77 17.00 22.76
N VAL A 70 13.34 17.83 23.62
CA VAL A 70 14.72 17.68 24.09
C VAL A 70 14.64 17.12 25.51
N ASP A 71 15.09 15.91 25.68
CA ASP A 71 15.31 15.26 26.98
C ASP A 71 16.80 15.25 27.28
N ASP A 72 17.21 15.07 28.54
CA ASP A 72 18.58 15.24 29.04
C ASP A 72 19.70 14.69 28.13
N LYS A 73 19.42 13.73 27.26
CA LYS A 73 20.39 13.09 26.37
C LYS A 73 19.92 12.84 24.94
N THR A 74 18.65 13.07 24.63
CA THR A 74 18.08 12.73 23.34
C THR A 74 17.20 13.82 22.78
N LEU A 75 17.29 13.99 21.47
CA LEU A 75 16.44 14.90 20.72
C LEU A 75 15.49 14.02 19.87
N SER A 76 14.22 14.10 20.15
CA SER A 76 13.20 13.24 19.53
C SER A 76 12.12 14.06 18.83
N LEU A 77 11.64 13.54 17.70
CA LEU A 77 10.49 14.08 16.98
C LEU A 77 9.22 13.42 17.52
N TYR A 78 8.33 14.24 18.04
CA TYR A 78 7.00 13.82 18.48
C TYR A 78 5.94 14.20 17.45
N LEU A 79 4.96 13.34 17.31
CA LEU A 79 3.72 13.56 16.56
C LEU A 79 2.59 13.73 17.55
N ARG A 80 1.83 14.81 17.43
CA ARG A 80 0.52 14.92 18.05
C ARG A 80 -0.52 14.39 17.08
N LEU A 81 -1.24 13.36 17.48
CA LEU A 81 -2.28 12.74 16.68
C LEU A 81 -3.61 13.49 16.88
N LYS A 82 -4.58 13.29 15.99
CA LYS A 82 -5.92 13.91 16.12
C LYS A 82 -6.66 13.50 17.39
N ASN A 83 -6.40 12.31 17.91
CA ASN A 83 -6.95 11.83 19.18
C ASN A 83 -6.20 12.38 20.41
N GLU A 84 -5.42 13.46 20.26
CA GLU A 84 -4.63 14.16 21.27
C GLU A 84 -3.52 13.31 21.92
N ARG A 85 -3.19 12.13 21.39
CA ARG A 85 -2.04 11.35 21.85
C ARG A 85 -0.75 11.89 21.22
N ASP A 86 0.31 11.94 22.02
CA ASP A 86 1.66 12.22 21.57
C ASP A 86 2.44 10.93 21.42
N VAL A 87 3.05 10.72 20.27
CA VAL A 87 3.81 9.52 19.94
C VAL A 87 5.17 9.91 19.39
N ILE A 88 6.23 9.23 19.84
CA ILE A 88 7.57 9.43 19.26
C ILE A 88 7.58 8.83 17.84
N PHE A 89 8.08 9.58 16.86
CA PHE A 89 8.17 9.12 15.46
C PHE A 89 8.86 7.76 15.35
N ASP A 90 9.93 7.54 16.10
CA ASP A 90 10.68 6.30 16.08
C ASP A 90 9.94 5.10 16.69
N ASN A 91 8.92 5.35 17.49
CA ASN A 91 8.08 4.33 18.12
C ASN A 91 6.80 4.02 17.32
N LEU A 92 6.61 4.62 16.16
CA LEU A 92 5.50 4.27 15.28
C LEU A 92 5.58 2.79 14.85
N PRO A 93 4.42 2.14 14.65
CA PRO A 93 4.38 0.82 14.00
C PRO A 93 5.12 0.85 12.67
N ALA A 94 5.80 -0.25 12.33
CA ALA A 94 6.74 -0.31 11.21
C ALA A 94 6.16 0.20 9.87
N GLY A 95 4.90 -0.14 9.58
CA GLY A 95 4.22 0.32 8.37
C GLY A 95 4.03 1.83 8.33
N TYR A 96 3.52 2.43 9.40
CA TYR A 96 3.36 3.90 9.50
C TYR A 96 4.71 4.61 9.41
N LYS A 97 5.70 4.10 10.16
CA LYS A 97 7.04 4.68 10.14
C LYS A 97 7.62 4.68 8.72
N ARG A 98 7.46 3.57 7.98
CA ARG A 98 7.92 3.47 6.60
C ARG A 98 7.20 4.46 5.69
N LEU A 99 5.87 4.52 5.73
CA LEU A 99 5.08 5.42 4.89
C LEU A 99 5.39 6.89 5.17
N TYR A 100 5.45 7.27 6.45
CA TYR A 100 5.83 8.64 6.81
C TYR A 100 7.27 8.97 6.43
N SER A 101 8.18 7.99 6.48
CA SER A 101 9.55 8.20 6.01
C SER A 101 9.62 8.49 4.50
N ILE A 102 8.83 7.77 3.70
CA ILE A 102 8.69 8.02 2.26
C ILE A 102 8.10 9.41 2.00
N ALA A 103 7.00 9.74 2.68
CA ALA A 103 6.36 11.05 2.54
C ALA A 103 7.29 12.19 2.97
N PHE A 104 8.06 11.98 4.03
CA PHE A 104 9.05 12.93 4.53
C PHE A 104 10.16 13.19 3.50
N ASP A 105 10.75 12.13 2.94
CA ASP A 105 11.79 12.24 1.91
C ASP A 105 11.28 12.96 0.66
N LEU A 106 10.09 12.60 0.18
CA LEU A 106 9.46 13.26 -0.96
C LEU A 106 9.18 14.75 -0.69
N ALA A 107 8.62 15.07 0.47
CA ALA A 107 8.32 16.44 0.84
C ALA A 107 9.59 17.31 0.88
N TYR A 108 10.68 16.80 1.47
CA TYR A 108 11.96 17.51 1.47
C TYR A 108 12.56 17.70 0.09
N ARG A 109 12.56 16.66 -0.73
CA ARG A 109 13.09 16.78 -2.11
C ARG A 109 12.31 17.80 -2.91
N LEU A 110 10.98 17.78 -2.82
CA LEU A 110 10.15 18.76 -3.50
C LEU A 110 10.43 20.18 -2.99
N TYR A 111 10.53 20.36 -1.67
CA TYR A 111 10.83 21.67 -1.10
C TYR A 111 12.17 22.22 -1.59
N ILE A 112 13.22 21.42 -1.58
CA ILE A 112 14.57 21.83 -2.04
C ILE A 112 14.60 22.14 -3.55
N LEU A 113 13.84 21.39 -4.33
CA LEU A 113 13.81 21.52 -5.80
C LEU A 113 12.83 22.60 -6.30
N ARG A 114 12.05 23.21 -5.41
CA ARG A 114 11.15 24.32 -5.76
C ARG A 114 11.93 25.49 -6.36
N LYS A 115 11.34 26.08 -7.37
CA LYS A 115 11.81 27.34 -7.95
C LYS A 115 11.11 28.54 -7.28
N THR A 116 11.44 29.72 -7.71
CA THR A 116 10.93 31.01 -7.17
C THR A 116 9.40 31.18 -7.19
N ASN A 117 8.68 30.40 -7.99
CA ASN A 117 7.19 30.41 -8.07
C ASN A 117 6.51 29.58 -6.98
N GLU A 118 7.28 28.90 -6.11
CA GLU A 118 6.78 28.04 -5.03
C GLU A 118 5.91 26.84 -5.47
N GLU A 119 5.87 26.51 -6.76
CA GLU A 119 5.19 25.32 -7.27
C GLU A 119 6.03 24.05 -7.06
N ASP A 120 5.36 22.95 -6.76
CA ASP A 120 6.03 21.65 -6.64
C ASP A 120 6.54 21.19 -8.00
N PRO A 121 7.81 20.86 -8.12
CA PRO A 121 8.38 20.39 -9.38
C PRO A 121 7.76 19.04 -9.79
N LYS A 122 7.64 18.82 -11.09
CA LYS A 122 7.26 17.53 -11.64
C LYS A 122 8.43 16.55 -11.50
N GLY A 123 8.12 15.30 -11.20
CA GLY A 123 9.13 14.25 -11.03
C GLY A 123 8.55 12.85 -11.10
N ILE A 124 9.44 11.87 -10.98
CA ILE A 124 9.11 10.44 -10.93
C ILE A 124 9.67 9.89 -9.63
N ALA A 125 8.83 9.17 -8.87
CA ALA A 125 9.24 8.41 -7.70
C ALA A 125 9.06 6.92 -7.96
N ILE A 126 10.12 6.15 -7.77
CA ILE A 126 10.12 4.69 -7.88
C ILE A 126 10.17 4.12 -6.47
N ILE A 127 9.17 3.30 -6.12
CA ILE A 127 9.04 2.71 -4.80
C ILE A 127 8.85 1.21 -4.96
N ASP A 128 9.80 0.46 -4.47
CA ASP A 128 9.75 -0.99 -4.47
C ASP A 128 8.98 -1.51 -3.25
N GLU A 129 8.15 -2.54 -3.45
CA GLU A 129 7.33 -3.18 -2.41
C GLU A 129 6.55 -2.17 -1.55
N ILE A 130 5.69 -1.37 -2.17
CA ILE A 130 4.95 -0.29 -1.47
C ILE A 130 4.13 -0.83 -0.28
N ASP A 131 3.67 -2.07 -0.33
CA ASP A 131 2.89 -2.78 0.67
C ASP A 131 3.70 -3.34 1.85
N LEU A 132 5.03 -3.36 1.77
CA LEU A 132 5.87 -3.99 2.79
C LEU A 132 5.59 -3.45 4.20
N HIS A 133 5.24 -4.35 5.13
CA HIS A 133 4.89 -4.08 6.53
C HIS A 133 3.63 -3.23 6.75
N LEU A 134 2.83 -2.98 5.73
CA LEU A 134 1.59 -2.24 5.90
C LEU A 134 0.50 -3.12 6.52
N HIS A 135 -0.37 -2.49 7.30
CA HIS A 135 -1.64 -3.09 7.68
C HIS A 135 -2.58 -3.07 6.46
N PRO A 136 -3.44 -4.08 6.27
CA PRO A 136 -4.38 -4.14 5.14
C PRO A 136 -5.16 -2.85 4.86
N SER A 137 -5.60 -2.15 5.90
CA SER A 137 -6.28 -0.86 5.74
C SER A 137 -5.41 0.22 5.09
N LEU A 138 -4.11 0.24 5.38
CA LEU A 138 -3.17 1.17 4.75
C LEU A 138 -2.85 0.78 3.30
N GLU A 139 -2.78 -0.52 2.99
CA GLU A 139 -2.58 -0.99 1.62
C GLU A 139 -3.69 -0.53 0.67
N GLN A 140 -4.94 -0.46 1.17
CA GLN A 140 -6.07 0.04 0.39
C GLN A 140 -5.96 1.50 -0.01
N GLU A 141 -5.27 2.31 0.78
CA GLU A 141 -5.24 3.77 0.62
C GLU A 141 -3.89 4.35 0.22
N VAL A 142 -2.79 3.59 0.35
CA VAL A 142 -1.43 4.13 0.22
C VAL A 142 -1.20 4.90 -1.09
N LEU A 143 -1.63 4.36 -2.22
CA LEU A 143 -1.46 5.01 -3.52
C LEU A 143 -2.33 6.26 -3.66
N ALA A 144 -3.55 6.23 -3.12
CA ALA A 144 -4.45 7.38 -3.11
C ALA A 144 -3.90 8.51 -2.23
N ARG A 145 -3.37 8.18 -1.04
CA ARG A 145 -2.72 9.14 -0.13
C ARG A 145 -1.47 9.76 -0.78
N LEU A 146 -0.61 8.96 -1.41
CA LEU A 146 0.56 9.47 -2.15
C LEU A 146 0.15 10.43 -3.27
N LYS A 147 -0.82 10.04 -4.09
CA LYS A 147 -1.28 10.85 -5.22
C LYS A 147 -1.97 12.16 -4.78
N LYS A 148 -2.76 12.10 -3.69
CA LYS A 148 -3.38 13.29 -3.07
C LYS A 148 -2.33 14.27 -2.57
N THR A 149 -1.30 13.75 -1.89
CA THR A 149 -0.27 14.58 -1.24
C THR A 149 0.74 15.16 -2.23
N PHE A 150 1.09 14.39 -3.25
CA PHE A 150 2.14 14.71 -4.22
C PHE A 150 1.62 14.64 -5.67
N PRO A 151 0.68 15.52 -6.06
CA PRO A 151 0.03 15.43 -7.37
C PRO A 151 0.96 15.72 -8.55
N SER A 152 2.11 16.37 -8.31
CA SER A 152 3.13 16.66 -9.33
C SER A 152 4.06 15.45 -9.61
N ILE A 153 3.96 14.37 -8.82
CA ILE A 153 4.84 13.21 -8.92
C ILE A 153 4.12 12.06 -9.64
N GLN A 154 4.79 11.49 -10.63
CA GLN A 154 4.44 10.19 -11.18
C GLN A 154 5.03 9.10 -10.29
N PHE A 155 4.20 8.20 -9.80
CA PHE A 155 4.64 7.05 -9.01
C PHE A 155 4.76 5.82 -9.91
N ILE A 156 5.92 5.13 -9.81
CA ILE A 156 6.13 3.79 -10.34
C ILE A 156 6.37 2.90 -9.13
N VAL A 157 5.48 1.96 -8.86
CA VAL A 157 5.54 1.15 -7.65
C VAL A 157 5.47 -0.33 -7.97
N SER A 158 6.20 -1.16 -7.23
CA SER A 158 5.96 -2.59 -7.20
C SER A 158 5.13 -2.97 -5.98
N THR A 159 4.35 -4.04 -6.09
CA THR A 159 3.53 -4.57 -5.01
C THR A 159 3.24 -6.05 -5.21
N HIS A 160 3.13 -6.77 -4.10
CA HIS A 160 2.60 -8.13 -4.02
C HIS A 160 1.21 -8.16 -3.35
N SER A 161 0.60 -6.99 -3.07
CA SER A 161 -0.68 -6.91 -2.39
C SER A 161 -1.87 -6.82 -3.36
N PRO A 162 -2.82 -7.76 -3.29
CA PRO A 162 -4.08 -7.67 -4.02
C PRO A 162 -4.91 -6.47 -3.55
N MET A 163 -4.73 -6.03 -2.29
CA MET A 163 -5.46 -4.88 -1.73
C MET A 163 -5.03 -3.57 -2.38
N VAL A 164 -3.73 -3.41 -2.67
CA VAL A 164 -3.24 -2.24 -3.42
C VAL A 164 -3.84 -2.21 -4.83
N LEU A 165 -3.85 -3.37 -5.52
CA LEU A 165 -4.35 -3.47 -6.90
C LEU A 165 -5.85 -3.24 -6.99
N SER A 166 -6.65 -3.88 -6.10
CA SER A 166 -8.11 -3.80 -6.11
C SER A 166 -8.66 -2.45 -5.62
N ASN A 167 -7.82 -1.62 -5.01
CA ASN A 167 -8.20 -0.26 -4.61
C ASN A 167 -7.63 0.84 -5.52
N LEU A 168 -6.86 0.48 -6.56
CA LEU A 168 -6.34 1.43 -7.53
C LEU A 168 -7.35 1.70 -8.65
N LYS A 169 -7.91 2.91 -8.68
CA LYS A 169 -8.74 3.37 -9.80
C LYS A 169 -7.89 3.56 -11.05
N VAL A 170 -8.18 2.78 -12.11
CA VAL A 170 -7.48 2.85 -13.40
C VAL A 170 -8.27 3.72 -14.39
N LYS A 171 -9.60 3.54 -14.44
CA LYS A 171 -10.46 4.27 -15.37
C LYS A 171 -10.40 5.78 -15.13
N ASP A 172 -10.21 6.53 -16.18
CA ASP A 172 -10.19 8.01 -16.22
C ASP A 172 -9.13 8.68 -15.31
N THR A 173 -8.12 7.93 -14.84
CA THR A 173 -7.10 8.44 -13.92
C THR A 173 -5.69 8.45 -14.49
N GLY A 174 -5.46 7.81 -15.64
CA GLY A 174 -4.13 7.60 -16.23
C GLY A 174 -3.26 6.59 -15.48
N ASN A 175 -3.81 5.87 -14.48
CA ASN A 175 -3.10 4.78 -13.82
C ASN A 175 -3.08 3.54 -14.71
N MET A 176 -2.01 2.75 -14.61
CA MET A 176 -1.84 1.48 -15.33
C MET A 176 -1.29 0.43 -14.38
N ILE A 177 -1.68 -0.82 -14.61
CA ILE A 177 -1.20 -1.98 -13.86
C ILE A 177 -0.52 -2.91 -14.85
N TYR A 178 0.67 -3.37 -14.49
CA TYR A 178 1.45 -4.31 -15.27
C TYR A 178 1.84 -5.51 -14.41
N ARG A 179 1.73 -6.71 -14.99
CA ARG A 179 2.30 -7.93 -14.40
C ARG A 179 3.66 -8.18 -15.03
N MET A 180 4.67 -8.42 -14.20
CA MET A 180 6.00 -8.84 -14.62
C MET A 180 6.19 -10.33 -14.30
N GLN A 181 6.66 -11.10 -15.26
CA GLN A 181 6.99 -12.52 -15.11
C GLN A 181 8.44 -12.73 -15.51
N ALA A 182 9.15 -13.62 -14.82
CA ALA A 182 10.59 -13.82 -14.99
C ALA A 182 10.99 -14.39 -16.39
N ASP A 183 10.05 -15.03 -17.06
CA ASP A 183 10.20 -15.68 -18.36
C ASP A 183 9.63 -14.85 -19.52
N GLU A 184 9.15 -13.65 -19.26
CA GLU A 184 8.61 -12.75 -20.28
C GLU A 184 9.48 -11.49 -20.43
N ASP A 185 9.85 -11.16 -21.67
CA ASP A 185 10.69 -10.00 -21.99
C ASP A 185 9.93 -8.66 -21.85
N THR A 186 8.60 -8.68 -21.82
CA THR A 186 7.76 -7.49 -21.77
C THR A 186 6.69 -7.59 -20.69
N PRO A 187 6.46 -6.49 -19.93
CA PRO A 187 5.39 -6.46 -18.94
C PRO A 187 4.00 -6.58 -19.57
N ASN A 188 3.15 -7.42 -19.02
CA ASN A 188 1.77 -7.59 -19.46
C ASN A 188 0.84 -6.56 -18.79
N ALA A 189 0.17 -5.73 -19.58
CA ALA A 189 -0.84 -4.81 -19.08
C ALA A 189 -2.04 -5.60 -18.54
N LEU A 190 -2.41 -5.33 -17.30
CA LEU A 190 -3.61 -5.89 -16.67
C LEU A 190 -4.83 -4.98 -16.87
N PRO A 191 -6.05 -5.56 -16.86
CA PRO A 191 -7.27 -4.78 -16.92
C PRO A 191 -7.46 -3.93 -15.66
N ASN A 192 -8.55 -3.15 -15.62
CA ASN A 192 -8.96 -2.46 -14.41
C ASN A 192 -9.36 -3.46 -13.31
N LEU A 193 -8.61 -3.50 -12.23
CA LEU A 193 -8.86 -4.37 -11.08
C LEU A 193 -9.63 -3.67 -9.94
N TYR A 194 -10.02 -2.42 -10.10
CA TYR A 194 -10.72 -1.67 -9.06
C TYR A 194 -12.05 -2.35 -8.68
N GLY A 195 -12.18 -2.68 -7.40
CA GLY A 195 -13.35 -3.37 -6.85
C GLY A 195 -13.37 -4.89 -7.09
N VAL A 196 -12.33 -5.46 -7.68
CA VAL A 196 -12.20 -6.92 -7.80
C VAL A 196 -11.97 -7.53 -6.42
N ASP A 197 -12.60 -8.67 -6.15
CA ASP A 197 -12.37 -9.43 -4.92
C ASP A 197 -10.89 -9.80 -4.77
N TYR A 198 -10.37 -9.71 -3.55
CA TYR A 198 -8.94 -9.94 -3.29
C TYR A 198 -8.48 -11.34 -3.66
N SER A 199 -9.32 -12.35 -3.47
CA SER A 199 -9.00 -13.73 -3.86
C SER A 199 -8.91 -13.82 -5.38
N ALA A 200 -9.85 -13.24 -6.11
CA ALA A 200 -9.80 -13.19 -7.57
C ALA A 200 -8.57 -12.40 -8.06
N ALA A 201 -8.20 -11.30 -7.43
CA ALA A 201 -6.99 -10.57 -7.77
C ALA A 201 -5.73 -11.44 -7.63
N VAL A 202 -5.64 -12.22 -6.55
CA VAL A 202 -4.51 -13.14 -6.30
C VAL A 202 -4.45 -14.25 -7.36
N TYR A 203 -5.57 -14.92 -7.62
CA TYR A 203 -5.58 -16.13 -8.45
C TYR A 203 -5.58 -15.83 -9.95
N ASP A 204 -6.43 -14.91 -10.38
CA ASP A 204 -6.68 -14.68 -11.79
C ASP A 204 -5.64 -13.73 -12.41
N PHE A 205 -5.13 -12.78 -11.61
CA PHE A 205 -4.26 -11.72 -12.13
C PHE A 205 -2.83 -11.79 -11.62
N MET A 206 -2.60 -12.19 -10.36
CA MET A 206 -1.24 -12.33 -9.83
C MET A 206 -0.61 -13.70 -10.11
N GLY A 207 -1.41 -14.67 -10.58
CA GLY A 207 -0.92 -15.98 -10.99
C GLY A 207 -0.58 -16.93 -9.85
N THR A 208 -1.10 -16.67 -8.65
CA THR A 208 -0.91 -17.56 -7.50
C THR A 208 -1.82 -18.79 -7.63
N PRO A 209 -1.36 -20.01 -7.32
CA PRO A 209 -2.22 -21.19 -7.34
C PRO A 209 -3.41 -21.06 -6.38
N TYR A 210 -4.58 -21.52 -6.82
CA TYR A 210 -5.84 -21.39 -6.07
C TYR A 210 -5.86 -22.20 -4.76
N ALA A 211 -5.06 -23.26 -4.68
CA ALA A 211 -5.04 -24.16 -3.53
C ALA A 211 -3.68 -24.88 -3.46
N ASP A 212 -3.45 -25.56 -2.34
CA ASP A 212 -2.35 -26.50 -2.22
C ASP A 212 -2.39 -27.52 -3.38
N ASN A 213 -1.24 -28.03 -3.79
CA ASN A 213 -1.13 -28.89 -4.98
C ASN A 213 -2.11 -30.05 -4.96
N GLU A 214 -2.32 -30.70 -3.79
CA GLU A 214 -3.25 -31.81 -3.65
C GLU A 214 -4.70 -31.41 -3.91
N VAL A 215 -5.16 -30.28 -3.34
CA VAL A 215 -6.53 -29.76 -3.54
C VAL A 215 -6.71 -29.33 -5.00
N LYS A 216 -5.70 -28.73 -5.61
CA LYS A 216 -5.71 -28.34 -7.02
C LYS A 216 -5.82 -29.56 -7.94
N GLU A 217 -5.07 -30.61 -7.68
CA GLU A 217 -5.13 -31.86 -8.45
C GLU A 217 -6.52 -32.50 -8.38
N GLU A 218 -7.17 -32.46 -7.22
CA GLU A 218 -8.55 -32.95 -7.07
C GLU A 218 -9.55 -32.09 -7.86
N ILE A 219 -9.43 -30.76 -7.82
CA ILE A 219 -10.28 -29.85 -8.59
C ILE A 219 -10.13 -30.12 -10.10
N GLU A 220 -8.89 -30.20 -10.58
CA GLU A 220 -8.61 -30.51 -12.01
C GLU A 220 -9.11 -31.90 -12.41
N ALA A 221 -9.01 -32.89 -11.52
CA ALA A 221 -9.53 -34.22 -11.74
C ALA A 221 -11.07 -34.22 -11.87
N ILE A 222 -11.76 -33.49 -10.98
CA ILE A 222 -13.22 -33.32 -11.01
C ILE A 222 -13.65 -32.66 -12.33
N LEU A 223 -13.01 -31.55 -12.73
CA LEU A 223 -13.30 -30.86 -13.99
C LEU A 223 -13.10 -31.76 -15.21
N ARG A 224 -11.99 -32.45 -15.26
CA ARG A 224 -11.63 -33.38 -16.35
C ARG A 224 -12.59 -34.57 -16.48
N LEU A 225 -12.99 -35.15 -15.34
CA LEU A 225 -13.94 -36.25 -15.28
C LEU A 225 -15.36 -35.81 -15.62
N SER A 226 -15.77 -34.60 -15.18
CA SER A 226 -17.07 -34.01 -15.53
C SER A 226 -17.19 -33.78 -17.03
N ARG A 227 -16.15 -33.22 -17.66
CA ARG A 227 -16.09 -33.04 -19.14
C ARG A 227 -16.13 -34.37 -19.92
N ARG A 228 -15.66 -35.43 -19.31
CA ARG A 228 -15.67 -36.80 -19.91
C ARG A 228 -16.95 -37.59 -19.62
N GLY A 229 -17.92 -37.02 -18.92
CA GLY A 229 -19.17 -37.66 -18.60
C GLY A 229 -19.06 -38.88 -17.69
N LYS A 230 -18.16 -38.87 -16.71
CA LYS A 230 -17.94 -39.97 -15.76
C LYS A 230 -18.45 -39.61 -14.34
N PRO A 231 -19.79 -39.59 -14.09
CA PRO A 231 -20.37 -39.09 -12.89
C PRO A 231 -19.95 -39.84 -11.60
N GLU A 232 -19.83 -41.18 -11.68
CA GLU A 232 -19.42 -41.96 -10.50
C GLU A 232 -18.02 -41.63 -9.99
N LEU A 233 -17.09 -41.38 -10.92
CA LEU A 233 -15.73 -40.97 -10.55
C LEU A 233 -15.68 -39.52 -10.04
N VAL A 234 -16.55 -38.65 -10.55
CA VAL A 234 -16.69 -37.27 -10.06
C VAL A 234 -17.14 -37.27 -8.59
N GLU A 235 -18.16 -38.04 -8.24
CA GLU A 235 -18.63 -38.08 -6.85
C GLU A 235 -17.55 -38.64 -5.91
N LYS A 236 -16.81 -39.66 -6.31
CA LYS A 236 -15.68 -40.16 -5.51
C LYS A 236 -14.64 -39.07 -5.24
N ARG A 237 -14.24 -38.30 -6.28
CA ARG A 237 -13.27 -37.21 -6.12
C ARG A 237 -13.81 -36.04 -5.28
N LYS A 238 -15.10 -35.79 -5.34
CA LYS A 238 -15.76 -34.80 -4.46
C LYS A 238 -15.71 -35.22 -2.99
N GLU A 239 -15.88 -36.51 -2.70
CA GLU A 239 -15.73 -37.02 -1.33
C GLU A 239 -14.30 -36.91 -0.82
N GLU A 240 -13.31 -37.22 -1.67
CA GLU A 240 -11.90 -37.03 -1.36
C GLU A 240 -11.60 -35.54 -1.09
N LEU A 241 -12.05 -34.64 -1.95
CA LEU A 241 -11.92 -33.19 -1.76
C LEU A 241 -12.59 -32.70 -0.45
N LYS A 242 -13.79 -33.21 -0.14
CA LYS A 242 -14.52 -32.88 1.08
C LYS A 242 -13.76 -33.28 2.34
N SER A 243 -12.95 -34.34 2.28
CA SER A 243 -12.11 -34.76 3.40
C SER A 243 -10.87 -33.88 3.62
N MET A 244 -10.44 -33.15 2.58
CA MET A 244 -9.22 -32.31 2.60
C MET A 244 -9.47 -30.86 3.06
N VAL A 245 -10.70 -30.37 2.96
CA VAL A 245 -11.04 -28.98 3.19
C VAL A 245 -12.20 -28.81 4.17
N SER A 246 -12.38 -27.60 4.72
CA SER A 246 -13.55 -27.31 5.55
C SER A 246 -14.85 -27.33 4.73
N GLU A 247 -16.00 -27.52 5.40
CA GLU A 247 -17.31 -27.57 4.73
C GLU A 247 -17.60 -26.27 3.95
N GLU A 248 -17.26 -25.12 4.50
CA GLU A 248 -17.42 -23.82 3.84
C GLU A 248 -16.53 -23.70 2.59
N GLN A 249 -15.28 -24.11 2.68
CA GLN A 249 -14.36 -24.13 1.53
C GLN A 249 -14.83 -25.09 0.44
N TYR A 250 -15.33 -26.28 0.84
CA TYR A 250 -15.87 -27.26 -0.10
C TYR A 250 -17.04 -26.70 -0.91
N ILE A 251 -18.00 -26.04 -0.25
CA ILE A 251 -19.16 -25.41 -0.92
C ILE A 251 -18.66 -24.36 -1.94
N ASN A 252 -17.73 -23.51 -1.56
CA ASN A 252 -17.16 -22.48 -2.43
C ASN A 252 -16.45 -23.07 -3.65
N ILE A 253 -15.64 -24.12 -3.46
CA ILE A 253 -14.92 -24.81 -4.54
C ILE A 253 -15.93 -25.46 -5.50
N ILE A 254 -16.91 -26.19 -5.00
CA ILE A 254 -17.92 -26.84 -5.84
C ILE A 254 -18.77 -25.83 -6.62
N SER A 255 -19.11 -24.69 -6.02
CA SER A 255 -19.80 -23.60 -6.71
C SER A 255 -18.98 -23.09 -7.91
N LYS A 256 -17.68 -22.86 -7.71
CA LYS A 256 -16.77 -22.42 -8.79
C LYS A 256 -16.60 -23.47 -9.90
N ILE A 257 -16.45 -24.74 -9.53
CA ILE A 257 -16.40 -25.85 -10.50
C ILE A 257 -17.66 -25.87 -11.38
N ASN A 258 -18.84 -25.71 -10.75
CA ASN A 258 -20.11 -25.72 -11.47
C ASN A 258 -20.24 -24.51 -12.42
N SER A 259 -19.79 -23.31 -12.00
CA SER A 259 -19.77 -22.12 -12.84
C SER A 259 -18.88 -22.33 -14.06
N GLN A 260 -17.68 -22.88 -13.87
CA GLN A 260 -16.72 -23.13 -14.92
C GLN A 260 -17.20 -24.20 -15.92
N LEU A 261 -17.89 -25.23 -15.44
CA LEU A 261 -18.51 -26.25 -16.30
C LEU A 261 -19.74 -25.73 -17.05
N ALA A 262 -20.39 -24.68 -16.56
CA ALA A 262 -21.49 -24.02 -17.25
C ALA A 262 -20.99 -23.14 -18.41
N GLU A 263 -19.89 -22.43 -18.20
CA GLU A 263 -19.23 -21.61 -19.23
C GLU A 263 -18.67 -22.44 -20.39
N ASP A 264 -18.14 -23.64 -20.11
CA ASP A 264 -17.63 -24.57 -21.12
C ASP A 264 -18.71 -25.13 -22.07
N LYS A 265 -20.00 -24.89 -21.79
CA LYS A 265 -21.14 -25.38 -22.62
C LYS A 265 -21.65 -24.38 -23.65
N TYR A 266 -21.07 -23.18 -23.67
CA TYR A 266 -21.37 -22.12 -24.65
C TYR A 266 -20.14 -21.85 -25.54
#